data_2e12011aa4ceb9dff2d97a1ee35f057f
#
_entry.id   2e12011aa4ceb9dff2d97a1ee35f057f
#
_cell.length_a   1.000
_cell.length_b   1.000
_cell.length_c   1.000
_cell.angle_alpha   90.00
_cell.angle_beta   90.00
_cell.angle_gamma   90.00
#
_symmetry.space_group_name_H-M   'P 1'
#
loop_
_entity.id
_entity.type
_entity.pdbx_description
1 polymer ?
#
loop_
_entity_poly.entity_id
_entity_poly.type
_entity_poly.pdbx_seq_one_letter_code
_entity_poly.pdbx_strand_id
1 'polypeptide(L)'
;MLVIVAWEQAWRRSGRSASMSPVQLLSWKITLVCGASGVGKSRLAVSLARGYGHPLAEADDVVTAVKALTTPENAPIMHLWDSHPEAAGWPPEKIAEHHFTVAEALRPGLLAIIADHLAFNAPVVLEGDYVLPDLAVGFGSAVRAVVVSEDDPDQLVANFAAREPGPAQHRRAAVSILVGAELVHRAEAAGQAVVSARPWHDLVERADRVLRGIGHHDGFHRSLPDTFESGGGPEIRRHQSCLRSDLVRKFAHTEPRTRRSAGCARSKPMVMSQGCWVV
;
A
#
# COMPACT_ATOMS: atom_id res chain seq x y z
N MET A 1 11.49 -9.94 -16.36
CA MET A 1 10.61 -10.82 -17.15
C MET A 1 10.88 -12.31 -17.00
N LEU A 2 12.10 -12.77 -16.74
CA LEU A 2 12.44 -14.21 -16.60
C LEU A 2 12.00 -14.85 -15.28
N VAL A 3 11.86 -14.11 -14.19
CA VAL A 3 11.48 -14.64 -12.86
C VAL A 3 9.99 -15.02 -12.77
N ILE A 4 9.13 -14.32 -13.50
CA ILE A 4 7.68 -14.59 -13.53
C ILE A 4 7.39 -15.94 -14.21
N VAL A 5 8.13 -16.28 -15.26
CA VAL A 5 7.91 -17.51 -16.04
C VAL A 5 8.32 -18.76 -15.25
N ALA A 6 9.40 -18.71 -14.48
CA ALA A 6 9.86 -19.84 -13.68
C ALA A 6 8.86 -20.20 -12.55
N TRP A 7 8.16 -19.21 -11.99
CA TRP A 7 7.20 -19.40 -10.92
C TRP A 7 5.86 -19.97 -11.42
N GLU A 8 5.38 -19.56 -12.60
CA GLU A 8 4.20 -20.17 -13.22
C GLU A 8 4.39 -21.68 -13.49
N GLN A 9 5.60 -22.08 -13.89
CA GLN A 9 5.91 -23.49 -14.13
C GLN A 9 6.01 -24.31 -12.84
N ALA A 10 6.49 -23.73 -11.74
CA ALA A 10 6.53 -24.38 -10.42
C ALA A 10 5.11 -24.59 -9.85
N TRP A 11 4.23 -23.60 -10.03
CA TRP A 11 2.83 -23.68 -9.60
C TRP A 11 2.04 -24.74 -10.37
N ARG A 12 2.21 -24.85 -11.68
CA ARG A 12 1.55 -25.87 -12.51
C ARG A 12 1.96 -27.30 -12.15
N ARG A 13 3.15 -27.49 -11.60
CA ARG A 13 3.65 -28.82 -11.19
C ARG A 13 3.16 -29.27 -9.82
N SER A 14 2.63 -28.41 -8.99
CA SER A 14 2.15 -28.79 -7.65
C SER A 14 0.82 -29.55 -7.64
N GLY A 15 0.15 -29.67 -8.78
CA GLY A 15 -1.04 -30.51 -8.97
C GLY A 15 -2.24 -30.23 -8.03
N ARG A 16 -2.17 -29.19 -7.23
CA ARG A 16 -3.28 -28.78 -6.36
C ARG A 16 -4.22 -27.87 -7.13
N SER A 17 -5.15 -28.50 -7.84
CA SER A 17 -6.40 -27.86 -8.19
C SER A 17 -7.16 -27.59 -6.88
N ALA A 18 -6.89 -26.46 -6.25
CA ALA A 18 -7.85 -25.90 -5.32
C ALA A 18 -9.06 -25.55 -6.19
N SER A 19 -10.10 -26.36 -6.16
CA SER A 19 -11.41 -26.01 -6.68
C SER A 19 -11.85 -24.77 -5.90
N MET A 20 -11.57 -23.58 -6.43
CA MET A 20 -12.18 -22.37 -5.91
C MET A 20 -13.68 -22.52 -6.09
N SER A 21 -14.38 -22.64 -4.98
CA SER A 21 -15.83 -22.55 -4.92
C SER A 21 -16.29 -21.32 -5.71
N PRO A 22 -17.53 -21.32 -6.30
CA PRO A 22 -18.02 -20.21 -7.11
C PRO A 22 -17.78 -18.90 -6.37
N VAL A 23 -17.31 -17.88 -7.08
CA VAL A 23 -16.94 -16.55 -6.58
C VAL A 23 -18.01 -16.10 -5.58
N GLN A 24 -17.74 -16.30 -4.29
CA GLN A 24 -18.60 -15.78 -3.23
C GLN A 24 -18.50 -14.26 -3.35
N LEU A 25 -19.61 -13.63 -3.72
CA LEU A 25 -19.72 -12.19 -3.84
C LEU A 25 -19.23 -11.55 -2.53
N LEU A 26 -18.18 -10.77 -2.64
CA LEU A 26 -17.65 -10.02 -1.50
C LEU A 26 -18.67 -8.94 -1.12
N SER A 27 -18.86 -8.72 0.17
CA SER A 27 -19.70 -7.63 0.69
C SER A 27 -19.00 -6.26 0.62
N TRP A 28 -17.71 -6.22 0.26
CA TRP A 28 -16.91 -5.01 0.09
C TRP A 28 -16.35 -4.91 -1.33
N LYS A 29 -15.86 -3.74 -1.69
CA LYS A 29 -15.34 -3.44 -3.03
C LYS A 29 -13.82 -3.27 -3.05
N ILE A 30 -13.27 -2.70 -1.99
CA ILE A 30 -11.85 -2.36 -1.94
C ILE A 30 -11.18 -3.10 -0.79
N THR A 31 -10.10 -3.79 -1.12
CA THR A 31 -9.23 -4.45 -0.15
C THR A 31 -7.92 -3.68 -0.05
N LEU A 32 -7.58 -3.18 1.14
CA LEU A 32 -6.29 -2.58 1.42
C LEU A 32 -5.37 -3.65 2.03
N VAL A 33 -4.22 -3.87 1.43
CA VAL A 33 -3.18 -4.77 1.94
C VAL A 33 -2.01 -3.94 2.41
N CYS A 34 -1.92 -3.80 3.72
CA CYS A 34 -0.92 -2.99 4.41
C CYS A 34 0.19 -3.88 4.99
N GLY A 35 1.35 -3.30 5.25
CA GLY A 35 2.45 -3.99 5.90
C GLY A 35 3.78 -3.35 5.57
N ALA A 36 4.77 -3.56 6.43
CA ALA A 36 6.12 -3.05 6.21
C ALA A 36 6.83 -3.72 5.03
N SER A 37 7.95 -3.18 4.61
CA SER A 37 8.79 -3.81 3.58
C SER A 37 9.26 -5.20 4.01
N GLY A 38 9.26 -6.16 3.10
CA GLY A 38 9.76 -7.52 3.36
C GLY A 38 8.79 -8.50 4.02
N VAL A 39 7.61 -8.07 4.49
CA VAL A 39 6.64 -8.97 5.18
C VAL A 39 5.84 -9.87 4.23
N GLY A 40 5.96 -9.71 2.91
CA GLY A 40 5.27 -10.55 1.93
C GLY A 40 3.88 -10.05 1.51
N LYS A 41 3.49 -8.80 1.82
CA LYS A 41 2.20 -8.21 1.46
C LYS A 41 1.88 -8.28 -0.04
N SER A 42 2.85 -8.02 -0.94
CA SER A 42 2.61 -8.06 -2.39
C SER A 42 2.24 -9.46 -2.88
N ARG A 43 2.83 -10.54 -2.30
CA ARG A 43 2.44 -11.92 -2.60
C ARG A 43 1.00 -12.20 -2.17
N LEU A 44 0.64 -11.72 -0.96
CA LEU A 44 -0.73 -11.82 -0.47
C LEU A 44 -1.69 -11.06 -1.38
N ALA A 45 -1.38 -9.80 -1.70
CA ALA A 45 -2.22 -8.94 -2.53
C ALA A 45 -2.49 -9.54 -3.92
N VAL A 46 -1.46 -10.06 -4.60
CA VAL A 46 -1.59 -10.78 -5.87
C VAL A 46 -2.52 -11.99 -5.73
N SER A 47 -2.39 -12.75 -4.65
CA SER A 47 -3.23 -13.93 -4.41
C SER A 47 -4.68 -13.57 -4.13
N LEU A 48 -4.92 -12.54 -3.30
CA LEU A 48 -6.27 -12.03 -3.02
C LEU A 48 -6.90 -11.43 -4.28
N ALA A 49 -6.17 -10.62 -5.05
CA ALA A 49 -6.65 -10.02 -6.29
C ALA A 49 -7.12 -11.10 -7.29
N ARG A 50 -6.32 -12.14 -7.48
CA ARG A 50 -6.69 -13.30 -8.31
C ARG A 50 -7.90 -14.05 -7.75
N GLY A 51 -7.92 -14.31 -6.45
CA GLY A 51 -9.00 -15.03 -5.78
C GLY A 51 -10.33 -14.28 -5.82
N TYR A 52 -10.29 -12.96 -5.73
CA TYR A 52 -11.48 -12.10 -5.78
C TYR A 52 -11.92 -11.71 -7.20
N GLY A 53 -11.06 -11.94 -8.20
CA GLY A 53 -11.28 -11.43 -9.55
C GLY A 53 -11.20 -9.90 -9.63
N HIS A 54 -10.43 -9.29 -8.74
CA HIS A 54 -10.24 -7.84 -8.68
C HIS A 54 -8.90 -7.44 -9.28
N PRO A 55 -8.78 -6.28 -9.95
CA PRO A 55 -7.48 -5.73 -10.32
C PRO A 55 -6.63 -5.42 -9.09
N LEU A 56 -5.30 -5.45 -9.28
CA LEU A 56 -4.31 -5.01 -8.30
C LEU A 56 -3.84 -3.61 -8.66
N ALA A 57 -3.73 -2.74 -7.66
CA ALA A 57 -3.10 -1.44 -7.75
C ALA A 57 -2.02 -1.32 -6.67
N GLU A 58 -0.90 -0.71 -7.00
CA GLU A 58 0.24 -0.53 -6.10
C GLU A 58 0.40 0.93 -5.71
N ALA A 59 0.49 1.22 -4.41
CA ALA A 59 0.73 2.59 -3.93
C ALA A 59 2.10 3.13 -4.37
N ASP A 60 3.04 2.26 -4.68
CA ASP A 60 4.37 2.62 -5.19
C ASP A 60 4.29 3.31 -6.57
N ASP A 61 3.28 2.96 -7.39
CA ASP A 61 3.01 3.66 -8.65
C ASP A 61 2.56 5.11 -8.38
N VAL A 62 1.76 5.32 -7.33
CA VAL A 62 1.34 6.67 -6.91
C VAL A 62 2.54 7.48 -6.42
N VAL A 63 3.42 6.89 -5.61
CA VAL A 63 4.68 7.53 -5.17
C VAL A 63 5.52 7.93 -6.38
N THR A 64 5.71 7.03 -7.33
CA THR A 64 6.49 7.25 -8.55
C THR A 64 5.89 8.39 -9.38
N ALA A 65 4.56 8.40 -9.57
CA ALA A 65 3.86 9.45 -10.29
C ALA A 65 3.97 10.82 -9.59
N VAL A 66 3.78 10.86 -8.27
CA VAL A 66 3.91 12.10 -7.49
C VAL A 66 5.34 12.64 -7.57
N LYS A 67 6.35 11.78 -7.42
CA LYS A 67 7.76 12.20 -7.58
C LYS A 67 8.05 12.75 -8.97
N ALA A 68 7.53 12.13 -10.02
CA ALA A 68 7.73 12.59 -11.39
C ALA A 68 7.04 13.94 -11.70
N LEU A 69 5.97 14.27 -10.97
CA LEU A 69 5.19 15.50 -11.15
C LEU A 69 5.60 16.63 -10.21
N THR A 70 6.50 16.37 -9.27
CA THR A 70 6.92 17.33 -8.24
C THR A 70 8.44 17.54 -8.28
N THR A 71 8.91 18.52 -7.52
CA THR A 71 10.34 18.81 -7.34
C THR A 71 10.69 18.85 -5.86
N PRO A 72 11.99 18.79 -5.51
CA PRO A 72 12.43 18.94 -4.10
C PRO A 72 11.92 20.20 -3.41
N GLU A 73 11.72 21.29 -4.19
CA GLU A 73 11.25 22.58 -3.64
C GLU A 73 9.77 22.56 -3.28
N ASN A 74 8.93 21.87 -4.09
CA ASN A 74 7.47 21.87 -3.87
C ASN A 74 6.94 20.63 -3.13
N ALA A 75 7.73 19.55 -3.05
CA ALA A 75 7.40 18.34 -2.31
C ALA A 75 8.65 17.72 -1.63
N PRO A 76 9.34 18.44 -0.73
CA PRO A 76 10.60 18.00 -0.14
C PRO A 76 10.52 16.64 0.54
N ILE A 77 9.39 16.30 1.15
CA ILE A 77 9.14 15.01 1.79
C ILE A 77 9.29 13.85 0.81
N MET A 78 8.78 14.00 -0.42
CA MET A 78 8.82 12.97 -1.44
C MET A 78 10.21 12.79 -2.05
N HIS A 79 11.06 13.81 -1.97
CA HIS A 79 12.39 13.86 -2.58
C HIS A 79 13.53 13.81 -1.55
N LEU A 80 13.24 13.45 -0.29
CA LEU A 80 14.24 13.44 0.78
C LEU A 80 15.49 12.63 0.40
N TRP A 81 15.29 11.41 -0.06
CA TRP A 81 16.39 10.49 -0.39
C TRP A 81 17.27 10.96 -1.55
N ASP A 82 16.68 11.71 -2.48
CA ASP A 82 17.39 12.27 -3.63
C ASP A 82 18.17 13.53 -3.26
N SER A 83 17.60 14.34 -2.35
CA SER A 83 18.17 15.62 -1.90
C SER A 83 19.14 15.47 -0.72
N HIS A 84 18.97 14.43 0.10
CA HIS A 84 19.68 14.18 1.33
C HIS A 84 20.17 12.72 1.41
N PRO A 85 21.15 12.32 0.59
CA PRO A 85 21.65 10.93 0.58
C PRO A 85 22.24 10.50 1.94
N GLU A 86 22.69 11.45 2.77
CA GLU A 86 23.12 11.21 4.16
C GLU A 86 22.00 10.68 5.05
N ALA A 87 20.74 10.91 4.69
CA ALA A 87 19.57 10.39 5.42
C ALA A 87 19.53 8.87 5.45
N ALA A 88 20.15 8.19 4.50
CA ALA A 88 20.35 6.74 4.53
C ALA A 88 21.15 6.27 5.76
N GLY A 89 21.92 7.16 6.38
CA GLY A 89 22.64 6.93 7.64
C GLY A 89 21.82 7.18 8.91
N TRP A 90 20.57 7.64 8.83
CA TRP A 90 19.76 7.96 10.01
C TRP A 90 19.46 6.72 10.86
N PRO A 91 19.18 6.91 12.16
CA PRO A 91 18.65 5.84 13.01
C PRO A 91 17.35 5.26 12.43
N PRO A 92 17.09 3.95 12.65
CA PRO A 92 15.87 3.29 12.16
C PRO A 92 14.59 4.02 12.57
N GLU A 93 14.51 4.58 13.76
CA GLU A 93 13.36 5.31 14.29
C GLU A 93 13.05 6.54 13.44
N LYS A 94 14.09 7.30 13.07
CA LYS A 94 13.92 8.50 12.24
C LYS A 94 13.48 8.16 10.81
N ILE A 95 13.97 7.04 10.28
CA ILE A 95 13.54 6.54 8.96
C ILE A 95 12.08 6.09 9.02
N ALA A 96 11.68 5.39 10.08
CA ALA A 96 10.30 4.97 10.28
C ALA A 96 9.35 6.18 10.45
N GLU A 97 9.76 7.23 11.19
CA GLU A 97 9.01 8.48 11.30
C GLU A 97 8.84 9.15 9.93
N HIS A 98 9.91 9.24 9.15
CA HIS A 98 9.83 9.78 7.79
C HIS A 98 8.90 8.96 6.89
N HIS A 99 8.93 7.62 7.00
CA HIS A 99 8.01 6.74 6.28
C HIS A 99 6.54 7.13 6.53
N PHE A 100 6.14 7.33 7.78
CA PHE A 100 4.78 7.76 8.11
C PHE A 100 4.49 9.19 7.65
N THR A 101 5.48 10.07 7.67
CA THR A 101 5.33 11.42 7.10
C THR A 101 5.01 11.37 5.60
N VAL A 102 5.67 10.50 4.84
CA VAL A 102 5.35 10.24 3.42
C VAL A 102 3.96 9.64 3.27
N ALA A 103 3.61 8.63 4.08
CA ALA A 103 2.30 7.98 4.03
C ALA A 103 1.16 8.98 4.28
N GLU A 104 1.31 9.88 5.25
CA GLU A 104 0.33 10.95 5.52
C GLU A 104 0.27 12.00 4.39
N ALA A 105 1.40 12.33 3.76
CA ALA A 105 1.41 13.21 2.59
C ALA A 105 0.68 12.59 1.38
N LEU A 106 0.73 11.27 1.23
CA LEU A 106 0.03 10.53 0.18
C LEU A 106 -1.45 10.28 0.51
N ARG A 107 -1.85 10.37 1.78
CA ARG A 107 -3.23 10.08 2.24
C ARG A 107 -4.32 10.73 1.38
N PRO A 108 -4.30 12.02 1.04
CA PRO A 108 -5.35 12.64 0.22
C PRO A 108 -5.48 11.99 -1.15
N GLY A 109 -4.36 11.62 -1.79
CA GLY A 109 -4.35 10.95 -3.08
C GLY A 109 -4.90 9.54 -3.00
N LEU A 110 -4.51 8.76 -1.99
CA LEU A 110 -5.01 7.40 -1.78
C LEU A 110 -6.51 7.40 -1.45
N LEU A 111 -6.99 8.35 -0.63
CA LEU A 111 -8.42 8.51 -0.36
C LEU A 111 -9.20 8.87 -1.63
N ALA A 112 -8.64 9.71 -2.51
CA ALA A 112 -9.27 10.06 -3.77
C ALA A 112 -9.38 8.83 -4.71
N ILE A 113 -8.34 7.99 -4.78
CA ILE A 113 -8.35 6.74 -5.54
C ILE A 113 -9.43 5.79 -5.00
N ILE A 114 -9.49 5.59 -3.69
CA ILE A 114 -10.52 4.76 -3.04
C ILE A 114 -11.92 5.28 -3.37
N ALA A 115 -12.15 6.58 -3.23
CA ALA A 115 -13.44 7.21 -3.50
C ALA A 115 -13.85 7.08 -4.98
N ASP A 116 -12.92 7.21 -5.91
CA ASP A 116 -13.16 7.07 -7.33
C ASP A 116 -13.56 5.63 -7.70
N HIS A 117 -12.83 4.65 -7.20
CA HIS A 117 -13.16 3.23 -7.37
C HIS A 117 -14.55 2.90 -6.82
N LEU A 118 -14.93 3.45 -5.67
CA LEU A 118 -16.28 3.26 -5.10
C LEU A 118 -17.35 3.94 -5.95
N ALA A 119 -17.09 5.16 -6.43
CA ALA A 119 -18.03 5.93 -7.25
C ALA A 119 -18.36 5.22 -8.58
N PHE A 120 -17.39 4.54 -9.18
CA PHE A 120 -17.56 3.77 -10.41
C PHE A 120 -17.91 2.29 -10.17
N ASN A 121 -18.13 1.88 -8.92
CA ASN A 121 -18.35 0.48 -8.54
C ASN A 121 -17.27 -0.46 -9.10
N ALA A 122 -16.03 0.00 -9.16
CA ALA A 122 -14.86 -0.70 -9.69
C ALA A 122 -14.07 -1.32 -8.54
N PRO A 123 -14.18 -2.62 -8.26
CA PRO A 123 -13.46 -3.23 -7.16
C PRO A 123 -11.95 -3.24 -7.42
N VAL A 124 -11.14 -3.18 -6.34
CA VAL A 124 -9.68 -3.20 -6.43
C VAL A 124 -9.04 -3.77 -5.16
N VAL A 125 -7.90 -4.42 -5.30
CA VAL A 125 -6.95 -4.67 -4.21
C VAL A 125 -5.85 -3.62 -4.34
N LEU A 126 -5.71 -2.76 -3.33
CA LEU A 126 -4.68 -1.72 -3.25
C LEU A 126 -3.64 -2.15 -2.21
N GLU A 127 -2.39 -2.24 -2.60
CA GLU A 127 -1.31 -2.62 -1.72
C GLU A 127 -0.17 -1.62 -1.70
N GLY A 128 0.62 -1.61 -0.65
CA GLY A 128 1.88 -0.85 -0.59
C GLY A 128 2.33 -0.55 0.83
N ASP A 129 3.59 -0.15 0.95
CA ASP A 129 4.20 0.22 2.21
C ASP A 129 3.54 1.47 2.83
N TYR A 130 3.02 2.38 2.00
CA TYR A 130 2.38 3.63 2.40
C TYR A 130 0.85 3.55 2.52
N VAL A 131 0.27 2.37 2.34
CA VAL A 131 -1.16 2.14 2.54
C VAL A 131 -1.43 1.98 4.04
N LEU A 132 -2.05 2.97 4.65
CA LEU A 132 -2.39 2.96 6.07
C LEU A 132 -3.73 2.25 6.30
N PRO A 133 -3.86 1.40 7.34
CA PRO A 133 -5.09 0.64 7.57
C PRO A 133 -6.29 1.53 7.93
N ASP A 134 -6.07 2.68 8.55
CA ASP A 134 -7.10 3.64 8.91
C ASP A 134 -7.68 4.42 7.71
N LEU A 135 -7.12 4.29 6.49
CA LEU A 135 -7.76 4.75 5.26
C LEU A 135 -9.14 4.11 5.04
N ALA A 136 -9.39 2.93 5.59
CA ALA A 136 -10.68 2.25 5.48
C ALA A 136 -11.79 2.92 6.32
N VAL A 137 -11.46 3.67 7.37
CA VAL A 137 -12.41 4.18 8.40
C VAL A 137 -13.32 5.16 7.69
N GLY A 138 -13.61 5.71 6.96
CA GLY A 138 -14.60 6.65 6.39
C GLY A 138 -15.54 6.00 5.36
N PHE A 139 -15.28 4.74 4.99
CA PHE A 139 -15.98 4.06 3.90
C PHE A 139 -16.87 2.89 4.37
N GLY A 140 -16.99 2.70 5.68
CA GLY A 140 -17.82 1.65 6.27
C GLY A 140 -17.44 0.25 5.77
N SER A 141 -18.44 -0.57 5.49
CA SER A 141 -18.21 -1.95 5.03
C SER A 141 -17.72 -2.05 3.57
N ALA A 142 -17.69 -0.96 2.81
CA ALA A 142 -17.28 -0.98 1.40
C ALA A 142 -15.76 -1.15 1.21
N VAL A 143 -14.96 -0.80 2.23
CA VAL A 143 -13.51 -0.91 2.24
C VAL A 143 -13.09 -1.76 3.42
N ARG A 144 -12.20 -2.71 3.22
CA ARG A 144 -11.60 -3.52 4.27
C ARG A 144 -10.09 -3.48 4.17
N ALA A 145 -9.41 -3.42 5.31
CA ALA A 145 -7.97 -3.46 5.38
C ALA A 145 -7.47 -4.68 6.15
N VAL A 146 -6.32 -5.18 5.74
CA VAL A 146 -5.56 -6.19 6.48
C VAL A 146 -4.10 -5.77 6.55
N VAL A 147 -3.53 -5.79 7.74
CA VAL A 147 -2.09 -5.59 7.97
C VAL A 147 -1.41 -6.95 8.05
N VAL A 148 -0.40 -7.14 7.21
CA VAL A 148 0.51 -8.29 7.32
C VAL A 148 1.66 -7.91 8.24
N SER A 149 1.83 -8.64 9.34
CA SER A 149 2.87 -8.38 10.33
C SER A 149 3.94 -9.48 10.33
N GLU A 150 5.19 -9.07 10.52
CA GLU A 150 6.34 -9.92 10.81
C GLU A 150 7.19 -9.21 11.86
N ASP A 151 7.39 -9.84 12.98
CA ASP A 151 8.09 -9.27 14.14
C ASP A 151 9.50 -9.88 14.35
N ASP A 152 9.89 -10.83 13.51
CA ASP A 152 11.20 -11.45 13.54
C ASP A 152 12.18 -10.72 12.60
N PRO A 153 13.17 -9.97 13.14
CA PRO A 153 14.12 -9.24 12.29
C PRO A 153 15.00 -10.16 11.43
N ASP A 154 15.32 -11.36 11.91
CA ASP A 154 16.15 -12.30 11.16
C ASP A 154 15.37 -12.86 9.96
N GLN A 155 14.07 -13.09 10.12
CA GLN A 155 13.21 -13.46 9.01
C GLN A 155 13.11 -12.33 7.96
N LEU A 156 13.02 -11.07 8.39
CA LEU A 156 13.02 -9.93 7.46
C LEU A 156 14.35 -9.82 6.71
N VAL A 157 15.49 -10.00 7.40
CA VAL A 157 16.81 -10.04 6.74
C VAL A 157 16.87 -11.17 5.70
N ALA A 158 16.37 -12.36 6.04
CA ALA A 158 16.31 -13.48 5.10
C ALA A 158 15.40 -13.18 3.89
N ASN A 159 14.24 -12.54 4.12
CA ASN A 159 13.32 -12.15 3.05
C ASN A 159 13.94 -11.13 2.10
N PHE A 160 14.69 -10.14 2.62
CA PHE A 160 15.42 -9.18 1.80
C PHE A 160 16.54 -9.85 0.99
N ALA A 161 17.33 -10.72 1.61
CA ALA A 161 18.40 -11.45 0.93
C ALA A 161 17.88 -12.34 -0.21
N ALA A 162 16.69 -12.94 -0.03
CA ALA A 162 16.07 -13.76 -1.06
C ALA A 162 15.58 -12.93 -2.27
N ARG A 163 15.23 -11.66 -2.05
CA ARG A 163 14.76 -10.74 -3.08
C ARG A 163 15.91 -9.97 -3.75
N GLU A 164 16.87 -9.54 -2.96
CA GLU A 164 17.98 -8.67 -3.35
C GLU A 164 19.30 -9.28 -2.84
N PRO A 165 19.98 -10.12 -3.64
CA PRO A 165 21.26 -10.69 -3.23
C PRO A 165 22.29 -9.59 -2.93
N GLY A 166 22.90 -9.64 -1.74
CA GLY A 166 23.86 -8.64 -1.31
C GLY A 166 24.18 -8.75 0.20
N PRO A 167 24.77 -7.71 0.80
CA PRO A 167 25.00 -7.67 2.24
C PRO A 167 23.70 -7.79 3.05
N ALA A 168 23.79 -8.38 4.26
CA ALA A 168 22.64 -8.51 5.16
C ALA A 168 22.06 -7.14 5.53
N GLN A 169 20.76 -6.96 5.32
CA GLN A 169 20.08 -5.68 5.45
C GLN A 169 19.47 -5.48 6.87
N HIS A 170 20.27 -5.62 7.93
CA HIS A 170 19.79 -5.54 9.31
C HIS A 170 19.13 -4.20 9.66
N ARG A 171 19.67 -3.08 9.15
CA ARG A 171 19.07 -1.75 9.38
C ARG A 171 17.68 -1.66 8.76
N ARG A 172 17.51 -2.14 7.53
CA ARG A 172 16.22 -2.17 6.86
C ARG A 172 15.22 -3.05 7.60
N ALA A 173 15.67 -4.20 8.13
CA ALA A 173 14.84 -5.05 8.98
C ALA A 173 14.38 -4.30 10.24
N ALA A 174 15.28 -3.57 10.91
CA ALA A 174 14.93 -2.76 12.09
C ALA A 174 13.88 -1.67 11.75
N VAL A 175 14.01 -0.97 10.63
CA VAL A 175 12.98 -0.03 10.14
C VAL A 175 11.66 -0.74 9.90
N SER A 176 11.67 -1.90 9.24
CA SER A 176 10.45 -2.65 8.95
C SER A 176 9.75 -3.15 10.21
N ILE A 177 10.49 -3.51 11.27
CA ILE A 177 9.90 -3.84 12.58
C ILE A 177 9.16 -2.64 13.16
N LEU A 178 9.78 -1.46 13.17
CA LEU A 178 9.16 -0.24 13.70
C LEU A 178 7.92 0.17 12.89
N VAL A 179 8.01 0.15 11.57
CA VAL A 179 6.88 0.44 10.68
C VAL A 179 5.76 -0.59 10.89
N GLY A 180 6.11 -1.88 10.97
CA GLY A 180 5.14 -2.96 11.21
C GLY A 180 4.39 -2.78 12.52
N ALA A 181 5.08 -2.48 13.62
CA ALA A 181 4.48 -2.27 14.93
C ALA A 181 3.48 -1.09 14.93
N GLU A 182 3.83 0.02 14.31
CA GLU A 182 2.92 1.18 14.18
C GLU A 182 1.71 0.87 13.28
N LEU A 183 1.90 0.13 12.18
CA LEU A 183 0.78 -0.29 11.32
C LEU A 183 -0.19 -1.22 12.07
N VAL A 184 0.32 -2.14 12.89
CA VAL A 184 -0.51 -3.00 13.76
C VAL A 184 -1.29 -2.13 14.75
N HIS A 185 -0.63 -1.21 15.45
CA HIS A 185 -1.27 -0.28 16.38
C HIS A 185 -2.41 0.53 15.70
N ARG A 186 -2.15 1.08 14.51
CA ARG A 186 -3.17 1.81 13.72
C ARG A 186 -4.32 0.91 13.28
N ALA A 187 -4.04 -0.33 12.89
CA ALA A 187 -5.08 -1.29 12.52
C ALA A 187 -6.00 -1.60 13.68
N GLU A 188 -5.43 -1.90 14.85
CA GLU A 188 -6.20 -2.16 16.08
C GLU A 188 -7.06 -0.96 16.48
N ALA A 189 -6.49 0.25 16.47
CA ALA A 189 -7.21 1.49 16.76
C ALA A 189 -8.35 1.75 15.76
N ALA A 190 -8.19 1.35 14.51
CA ALA A 190 -9.17 1.50 13.43
C ALA A 190 -10.13 0.30 13.29
N GLY A 191 -10.02 -0.73 14.14
CA GLY A 191 -10.83 -1.95 14.05
C GLY A 191 -10.57 -2.75 12.75
N GLN A 192 -9.36 -2.64 12.19
CA GLN A 192 -8.98 -3.37 10.99
C GLN A 192 -8.22 -4.65 11.33
N ALA A 193 -8.22 -5.60 10.39
CA ALA A 193 -7.63 -6.91 10.59
C ALA A 193 -6.10 -6.87 10.59
N VAL A 194 -5.50 -7.71 11.44
CA VAL A 194 -4.07 -8.00 11.44
C VAL A 194 -3.86 -9.51 11.25
N VAL A 195 -2.88 -9.87 10.45
CA VAL A 195 -2.51 -11.28 10.22
C VAL A 195 -0.99 -11.42 10.24
N SER A 196 -0.48 -12.41 10.99
CA SER A 196 0.94 -12.74 10.94
C SER A 196 1.32 -13.25 9.55
N ALA A 197 2.48 -12.84 9.04
CA ALA A 197 3.01 -13.32 7.77
C ALA A 197 3.21 -14.83 7.76
N ARG A 198 3.65 -15.38 8.88
CA ARG A 198 3.91 -16.82 9.04
C ARG A 198 2.78 -17.57 9.75
N PRO A 199 2.54 -18.82 9.41
CA PRO A 199 3.17 -19.59 8.33
C PRO A 199 2.71 -19.12 6.94
N TRP A 200 3.61 -19.12 5.96
CA TRP A 200 3.35 -18.61 4.61
C TRP A 200 2.34 -19.41 3.80
N HIS A 201 2.23 -20.71 4.10
CA HIS A 201 1.45 -21.63 3.26
C HIS A 201 -0.06 -21.42 3.37
N ASP A 202 -0.54 -20.83 4.46
CA ASP A 202 -1.97 -20.55 4.73
C ASP A 202 -2.29 -19.07 4.91
N LEU A 203 -1.32 -18.19 4.64
CA LEU A 203 -1.48 -16.74 4.81
C LEU A 203 -2.70 -16.21 4.04
N VAL A 204 -2.92 -16.70 2.83
CA VAL A 204 -4.04 -16.24 1.98
C VAL A 204 -5.39 -16.61 2.62
N GLU A 205 -5.53 -17.86 3.10
CA GLU A 205 -6.74 -18.32 3.77
C GLU A 205 -6.99 -17.58 5.09
N ARG A 206 -5.94 -17.31 5.87
CA ARG A 206 -6.07 -16.54 7.11
C ARG A 206 -6.48 -15.10 6.82
N ALA A 207 -5.87 -14.45 5.84
CA ALA A 207 -6.21 -13.09 5.45
C ALA A 207 -7.64 -13.01 4.89
N ASP A 208 -8.06 -13.93 4.02
CA ASP A 208 -9.43 -13.96 3.51
C ASP A 208 -10.45 -14.17 4.64
N ARG A 209 -10.16 -15.07 5.59
CA ARG A 209 -11.02 -15.34 6.74
C ARG A 209 -11.24 -14.09 7.60
N VAL A 210 -10.18 -13.37 7.95
CA VAL A 210 -10.31 -12.14 8.77
C VAL A 210 -10.97 -11.01 7.99
N LEU A 211 -10.71 -10.88 6.69
CA LEU A 211 -11.38 -9.92 5.81
C LEU A 211 -12.88 -10.19 5.70
N ARG A 212 -13.31 -11.45 5.73
CA ARG A 212 -14.74 -11.83 5.76
C ARG A 212 -15.38 -11.65 7.12
N GLY A 213 -14.62 -11.38 8.16
CA GLY A 213 -15.13 -11.33 9.54
C GLY A 213 -15.45 -12.71 10.11
N ILE A 214 -14.93 -13.78 9.52
CA ILE A 214 -15.11 -15.16 9.99
C ILE A 214 -14.00 -15.44 11.00
N GLY A 215 -14.29 -15.35 12.31
CA GLY A 215 -13.32 -15.74 13.33
C GLY A 215 -13.11 -14.79 14.49
N HIS A 216 -13.85 -13.71 14.61
CA HIS A 216 -13.87 -12.88 15.81
C HIS A 216 -15.14 -13.13 16.65
N HIS A 217 -15.26 -14.36 17.20
CA HIS A 217 -16.17 -14.66 18.30
C HIS A 217 -15.39 -15.28 19.46
N ASP A 218 -14.33 -14.62 19.93
CA ASP A 218 -13.78 -14.85 21.25
C ASP A 218 -13.33 -13.51 21.86
N GLY A 219 -14.25 -12.92 22.60
CA GLY A 219 -13.98 -12.06 23.74
C GLY A 219 -13.55 -10.62 23.50
N PHE A 220 -14.35 -9.75 22.85
CA PHE A 220 -14.40 -8.35 23.25
C PHE A 220 -15.75 -7.71 22.90
N HIS A 221 -16.81 -8.06 23.64
CA HIS A 221 -18.02 -7.26 23.68
C HIS A 221 -17.71 -5.97 24.47
N ARG A 222 -17.25 -4.92 23.81
CA ARG A 222 -17.53 -3.57 24.26
C ARG A 222 -18.82 -3.12 23.60
N SER A 223 -19.89 -3.15 24.37
CA SER A 223 -21.16 -2.47 24.07
C SER A 223 -20.86 -1.00 23.77
N LEU A 224 -20.95 -0.61 22.50
CA LEU A 224 -21.11 0.78 22.14
C LEU A 224 -22.56 1.18 22.45
N PRO A 225 -22.85 2.34 23.03
CA PRO A 225 -24.21 2.79 23.25
C PRO A 225 -24.89 3.05 21.90
N ASP A 226 -26.07 2.47 21.74
CA ASP A 226 -27.00 2.75 20.64
C ASP A 226 -27.50 4.20 20.74
N THR A 227 -26.77 5.12 20.12
CA THR A 227 -27.31 6.43 19.74
C THR A 227 -26.44 7.05 18.65
N PHE A 228 -26.71 6.69 17.39
CA PHE A 228 -26.41 7.58 16.29
C PHE A 228 -27.53 7.49 15.27
N GLU A 229 -28.41 8.50 15.34
CA GLU A 229 -29.49 8.71 14.39
C GLU A 229 -28.95 8.91 12.98
N SER A 230 -29.66 8.35 12.03
CA SER A 230 -29.48 8.48 10.59
C SER A 230 -29.54 9.95 10.13
N GLY A 231 -28.40 10.57 10.04
CA GLY A 231 -28.23 11.91 9.48
C GLY A 231 -27.23 11.90 8.31
N GLY A 232 -27.62 11.33 7.18
CA GLY A 232 -26.89 11.42 5.93
C GLY A 232 -26.94 12.83 5.37
N GLY A 233 -26.04 13.72 5.81
CA GLY A 233 -25.99 15.12 5.39
C GLY A 233 -25.38 15.33 3.99
N PRO A 234 -25.80 16.41 3.31
CA PRO A 234 -25.37 16.78 1.94
C PRO A 234 -23.91 17.28 1.86
N GLU A 235 -23.14 17.19 2.91
CA GLU A 235 -21.80 17.78 3.01
C GLU A 235 -20.73 16.99 2.22
N ILE A 236 -20.85 15.66 2.14
CA ILE A 236 -19.91 14.82 1.37
C ILE A 236 -19.98 15.13 -0.13
N ARG A 237 -21.19 15.43 -0.65
CA ARG A 237 -21.36 15.79 -2.07
C ARG A 237 -20.80 17.17 -2.43
N ARG A 238 -20.78 18.11 -1.50
CA ARG A 238 -20.20 19.44 -1.74
C ARG A 238 -18.67 19.42 -1.76
N HIS A 239 -18.04 18.57 -0.97
CA HIS A 239 -16.58 18.46 -0.96
C HIS A 239 -16.04 17.82 -2.25
N GLN A 240 -16.76 16.84 -2.82
CA GLN A 240 -16.39 16.22 -4.09
C GLN A 240 -16.52 17.17 -5.30
N SER A 241 -17.52 18.05 -5.32
CA SER A 241 -17.69 19.04 -6.41
C SER A 241 -16.65 20.15 -6.33
N CYS A 242 -16.20 20.53 -5.14
CA CYS A 242 -15.19 21.57 -4.94
C CYS A 242 -13.80 21.10 -5.37
N LEU A 243 -13.42 19.86 -5.04
CA LEU A 243 -12.13 19.27 -5.44
C LEU A 243 -12.01 19.10 -6.96
N ARG A 244 -13.11 18.75 -7.67
CA ARG A 244 -13.10 18.67 -9.14
C ARG A 244 -12.88 20.03 -9.82
N SER A 245 -13.49 21.10 -9.31
CA SER A 245 -13.37 22.43 -9.91
C SER A 245 -11.98 23.05 -9.69
N ASP A 246 -11.35 22.77 -8.56
CA ASP A 246 -10.02 23.33 -8.25
C ASP A 246 -8.86 22.58 -8.92
N LEU A 247 -8.95 21.26 -9.08
CA LEU A 247 -7.96 20.51 -9.86
C LEU A 247 -7.98 20.91 -11.34
N VAL A 248 -9.16 20.99 -11.97
CA VAL A 248 -9.30 21.35 -13.39
C VAL A 248 -8.83 22.79 -13.65
N ARG A 249 -9.05 23.72 -12.73
CA ARG A 249 -8.56 25.09 -12.88
C ARG A 249 -7.05 25.24 -12.76
N LYS A 250 -6.37 24.43 -11.95
CA LYS A 250 -4.90 24.48 -11.80
C LYS A 250 -4.15 23.97 -13.01
N PHE A 251 -4.71 23.05 -13.79
CA PHE A 251 -4.07 22.48 -14.98
C PHE A 251 -4.38 23.24 -16.28
N ALA A 252 -5.37 24.15 -16.31
CA ALA A 252 -5.76 24.89 -17.51
C ALA A 252 -4.90 26.12 -17.83
N HIS A 253 -3.93 26.50 -17.00
CA HIS A 253 -3.15 27.75 -17.15
C HIS A 253 -1.63 27.57 -17.31
N THR A 254 -1.14 26.41 -17.76
CA THR A 254 0.27 26.26 -18.15
C THR A 254 0.38 26.17 -19.68
N GLU A 255 0.46 27.32 -20.35
CA GLU A 255 0.94 27.37 -21.75
C GLU A 255 2.44 27.03 -21.81
N PRO A 256 2.87 26.22 -22.79
CA PRO A 256 4.29 25.87 -22.95
C PRO A 256 5.07 27.06 -23.50
N ARG A 257 5.92 27.67 -22.69
CA ARG A 257 6.94 28.60 -23.17
C ARG A 257 8.00 27.83 -23.95
N THR A 258 7.96 27.97 -25.25
CA THR A 258 9.05 27.54 -26.17
C THR A 258 10.34 28.28 -25.81
N ARG A 259 11.35 27.56 -25.34
CA ARG A 259 12.74 28.04 -25.35
C ARG A 259 13.57 27.20 -26.32
N ARG A 260 14.27 27.94 -27.19
CA ARG A 260 15.18 27.47 -28.23
C ARG A 260 16.38 26.72 -27.63
N SER A 261 16.82 25.81 -28.43
CA SER A 261 17.98 24.92 -28.36
C SER A 261 19.28 25.55 -27.86
N ALA A 262 20.02 24.81 -27.01
CA ALA A 262 21.49 24.80 -27.00
C ALA A 262 21.99 23.46 -26.44
N GLY A 263 22.86 22.78 -27.21
CA GLY A 263 23.96 21.98 -26.70
C GLY A 263 23.66 20.53 -26.25
N CYS A 264 23.79 19.61 -27.21
CA CYS A 264 23.90 18.18 -26.97
C CYS A 264 25.19 17.84 -26.21
N ALA A 265 25.08 17.36 -24.98
CA ALA A 265 26.12 16.58 -24.32
C ALA A 265 25.57 15.18 -24.03
N ARG A 266 26.18 14.18 -24.68
CA ARG A 266 25.83 12.76 -24.50
C ARG A 266 26.23 12.31 -23.12
N SER A 267 25.24 12.10 -22.22
CA SER A 267 25.40 11.33 -21.00
C SER A 267 24.89 9.91 -21.24
N LYS A 268 25.68 8.93 -20.79
CA LYS A 268 25.39 7.48 -20.89
C LYS A 268 24.06 7.16 -20.17
N PRO A 269 23.26 6.19 -20.66
CA PRO A 269 22.06 5.78 -19.96
C PRO A 269 22.44 5.08 -18.67
N MET A 270 22.02 5.67 -17.56
CA MET A 270 22.03 5.05 -16.25
C MET A 270 20.85 4.06 -16.22
N VAL A 271 21.15 2.78 -16.12
CA VAL A 271 20.15 1.72 -15.97
C VAL A 271 19.51 1.91 -14.61
N MET A 272 18.30 2.45 -14.57
CA MET A 272 17.48 2.43 -13.38
C MET A 272 17.02 0.99 -13.11
N SER A 273 17.52 0.38 -12.07
CA SER A 273 16.92 -0.83 -11.51
C SER A 273 15.61 -0.43 -10.83
N GLN A 274 14.53 -1.08 -11.26
CA GLN A 274 13.18 -0.84 -10.76
C GLN A 274 13.08 -1.01 -9.24
N GLY A 275 12.55 0.01 -8.60
CA GLY A 275 11.71 -0.06 -7.41
C GLY A 275 12.28 -0.79 -6.19
N CYS A 276 13.37 -0.31 -5.61
CA CYS A 276 13.67 -0.63 -4.23
C CYS A 276 14.43 0.54 -3.61
N TRP A 277 13.86 1.11 -2.57
CA TRP A 277 14.55 2.04 -1.70
C TRP A 277 15.73 1.29 -1.07
N VAL A 278 16.93 1.54 -1.60
CA VAL A 278 18.17 1.11 -0.94
C VAL A 278 18.40 2.10 0.19
N VAL A 279 18.11 1.68 1.40
CA VAL A 279 18.63 2.27 2.63
C VAL A 279 19.65 1.32 3.23
#